data_4addcde18b5bae0dee901e50b7151a1d
#
_entry.id   4addcde18b5bae0dee901e50b7151a1d
#
_cell.length_a   1.000
_cell.length_b   1.000
_cell.length_c   1.000
_cell.angle_alpha   90.00
_cell.angle_beta   90.00
_cell.angle_gamma   90.00
#
_symmetry.space_group_name_H-M   'P 1'
#
loop_
_entity.id
_entity.type
_entity.pdbx_description
1 polymer ?
#
loop_
_entity_poly.entity_id
_entity_poly.type
_entity_poly.pdbx_seq_one_letter_code
_entity_poly.pdbx_strand_id
1 'polypeptide(L)'
;MKKNPVVMVVDDDSGVRNAMRILLKSVGIEATLYASAQEFLAAYQPAQPGCLVLDIRMPGMSGLELQQQLNLRGAVIPVIFMTGHGDIPMAVEAMQHAGFDFLQKPFRD
;
A
#
# COMPACT_ATOMS: atom_id res chain seq x y z
N MET A 1 -15.50 -8.03 19.47
CA MET A 1 -16.03 -7.40 18.25
C MET A 1 -15.03 -7.53 17.12
N LYS A 2 -15.50 -7.93 15.96
CA LYS A 2 -14.64 -7.96 14.79
C LYS A 2 -14.44 -6.56 14.25
N LYS A 3 -13.20 -6.23 13.89
CA LYS A 3 -12.92 -4.99 13.19
C LYS A 3 -13.28 -5.14 11.72
N ASN A 4 -13.84 -4.09 11.13
CA ASN A 4 -14.11 -4.08 9.71
C ASN A 4 -12.80 -3.97 8.93
N PRO A 5 -12.65 -4.71 7.82
CA PRO A 5 -11.46 -4.59 6.99
C PRO A 5 -11.31 -3.18 6.43
N VAL A 6 -10.07 -2.72 6.34
CA VAL A 6 -9.76 -1.43 5.73
C VAL A 6 -8.68 -1.63 4.67
N VAL A 7 -8.65 -0.73 3.69
CA VAL A 7 -7.54 -0.64 2.76
C VAL A 7 -6.63 0.47 3.24
N MET A 8 -5.37 0.14 3.49
CA MET A 8 -4.37 1.12 3.89
C MET A 8 -3.57 1.50 2.66
N VAL A 9 -3.50 2.80 2.37
CA VAL A 9 -2.84 3.33 1.17
C VAL A 9 -1.64 4.14 1.58
N VAL A 10 -0.47 3.77 1.09
CA VAL A 10 0.78 4.49 1.37
C VAL A 10 1.34 5.03 0.06
N ASP A 11 1.30 6.34 -0.10
CA ASP A 11 1.80 7.02 -1.29
C ASP A 11 2.12 8.47 -0.91
N ASP A 12 3.26 8.98 -1.36
CA ASP A 12 3.68 10.34 -1.05
C ASP A 12 2.93 11.41 -1.86
N ASP A 13 2.24 11.02 -2.91
CA ASP A 13 1.48 11.95 -3.77
C ASP A 13 0.05 12.10 -3.25
N SER A 14 -0.32 13.31 -2.82
CA SER A 14 -1.66 13.58 -2.30
C SER A 14 -2.75 13.37 -3.34
N GLY A 15 -2.46 13.61 -4.61
CA GLY A 15 -3.42 13.37 -5.69
C GLY A 15 -3.75 11.89 -5.84
N VAL A 16 -2.74 11.04 -5.76
CA VAL A 16 -2.93 9.59 -5.81
C VAL A 16 -3.71 9.11 -4.60
N ARG A 17 -3.35 9.58 -3.39
CA ARG A 17 -4.09 9.23 -2.18
C ARG A 17 -5.56 9.60 -2.30
N ASN A 18 -5.84 10.82 -2.76
CA ASN A 18 -7.22 11.28 -2.88
C ASN A 18 -8.00 10.48 -3.93
N ALA A 19 -7.38 10.21 -5.08
CA ALA A 19 -8.02 9.39 -6.12
C ALA A 19 -8.35 7.99 -5.60
N MET A 20 -7.44 7.39 -4.88
CA MET A 20 -7.66 6.06 -4.31
C MET A 20 -8.78 6.08 -3.27
N ARG A 21 -8.80 7.11 -2.41
CA ARG A 21 -9.86 7.27 -1.42
C ARG A 21 -11.24 7.35 -2.08
N ILE A 22 -11.36 8.16 -3.13
CA ILE A 22 -12.63 8.33 -3.84
C ILE A 22 -13.06 7.02 -4.50
N LEU A 23 -12.13 6.34 -5.15
CA LEU A 23 -12.41 5.08 -5.82
C LEU A 23 -12.90 4.02 -4.82
N LEU A 24 -12.20 3.86 -3.71
CA LEU A 24 -12.58 2.87 -2.71
C LEU A 24 -13.92 3.20 -2.05
N LYS A 25 -14.14 4.49 -1.76
CA LYS A 25 -15.41 4.93 -1.19
C LYS A 25 -16.57 4.63 -2.13
N SER A 26 -16.36 4.75 -3.44
CA SER A 26 -17.42 4.51 -4.41
C SER A 26 -17.91 3.06 -4.40
N VAL A 27 -17.10 2.13 -3.90
CA VAL A 27 -17.49 0.72 -3.78
C VAL A 27 -17.68 0.29 -2.33
N GLY A 28 -17.82 1.26 -1.41
CA GLY A 28 -18.14 0.97 -0.02
C GLY A 28 -16.96 0.51 0.83
N ILE A 29 -15.73 0.76 0.40
CA ILE A 29 -14.55 0.34 1.13
C ILE A 29 -13.94 1.54 1.86
N GLU A 30 -13.67 1.37 3.16
CA GLU A 30 -12.99 2.38 3.96
C GLU A 30 -11.49 2.34 3.68
N ALA A 31 -10.90 3.52 3.49
CA ALA A 31 -9.48 3.65 3.26
C ALA A 31 -8.84 4.52 4.33
N THR A 32 -7.66 4.12 4.78
CA THR A 32 -6.80 4.95 5.63
C THR A 32 -5.57 5.32 4.81
N LEU A 33 -5.23 6.60 4.78
CA LEU A 33 -4.20 7.13 3.89
C LEU A 33 -2.97 7.55 4.68
N TYR A 34 -1.80 7.23 4.16
CA TYR A 34 -0.52 7.58 4.76
C TYR A 34 0.38 8.20 3.70
N ALA A 35 1.08 9.27 4.05
CA ALA A 35 1.96 9.98 3.12
C ALA A 35 3.36 9.40 3.06
N SER A 36 3.72 8.51 3.98
CA SER A 36 5.04 7.90 4.00
C SER A 36 4.99 6.53 4.67
N ALA A 37 6.03 5.75 4.42
CA ALA A 37 6.18 4.45 5.06
C ALA A 37 6.33 4.60 6.57
N GLN A 38 7.03 5.65 7.02
CA GLN A 38 7.22 5.91 8.44
C GLN A 38 5.90 6.18 9.15
N GLU A 39 5.02 6.99 8.53
CA GLU A 39 3.68 7.23 9.08
C GLU A 39 2.89 5.94 9.21
N PHE A 40 2.95 5.09 8.19
CA PHE A 40 2.25 3.82 8.23
C PHE A 40 2.77 2.94 9.35
N LEU A 41 4.09 2.78 9.46
CA LEU A 41 4.67 1.92 10.49
C LEU A 41 4.33 2.40 11.90
N ALA A 42 4.27 3.72 12.11
CA ALA A 42 3.93 4.29 13.42
C ALA A 42 2.48 3.98 13.81
N ALA A 43 1.58 3.82 12.84
CA ALA A 43 0.16 3.60 13.09
C ALA A 43 -0.26 2.14 12.91
N TYR A 44 0.61 1.29 12.40
CA TYR A 44 0.24 -0.07 12.04
C TYR A 44 -0.17 -0.90 13.27
N GLN A 45 -1.31 -1.56 13.14
CA GLN A 45 -1.83 -2.46 14.16
C GLN A 45 -1.97 -3.86 13.57
N PRO A 46 -1.18 -4.84 14.02
CA PRO A 46 -1.22 -6.18 13.43
C PRO A 46 -2.59 -6.85 13.47
N ALA A 47 -3.42 -6.49 14.43
CA ALA A 47 -4.76 -7.09 14.56
C ALA A 47 -5.79 -6.50 13.59
N GLN A 48 -5.46 -5.42 12.87
CA GLN A 48 -6.39 -4.79 11.95
C GLN A 48 -6.47 -5.59 10.65
N PRO A 49 -7.64 -6.14 10.28
CA PRO A 49 -7.77 -6.83 9.00
C PRO A 49 -7.77 -5.85 7.84
N GLY A 50 -7.30 -6.30 6.67
CA GLY A 50 -7.30 -5.48 5.47
C GLY A 50 -6.14 -5.80 4.57
N CYS A 51 -5.88 -4.89 3.63
CA CYS A 51 -4.75 -5.00 2.74
C CYS A 51 -4.04 -3.66 2.61
N LEU A 52 -2.82 -3.72 2.09
CA LEU A 52 -1.95 -2.57 1.93
C LEU A 52 -1.76 -2.28 0.45
N VAL A 53 -2.08 -1.07 0.04
CA VAL A 53 -1.77 -0.55 -1.30
C VAL A 53 -0.57 0.36 -1.15
N LEU A 54 0.53 0.02 -1.79
CA LEU A 54 1.84 0.56 -1.43
C LEU A 54 2.57 1.06 -2.67
N ASP A 55 2.93 2.34 -2.66
CA ASP A 55 3.75 2.93 -3.72
C ASP A 55 5.18 2.39 -3.61
N ILE A 56 5.74 1.96 -4.74
CA ILE A 56 7.10 1.42 -4.76
C ILE A 56 8.12 2.53 -4.51
N ARG A 57 7.95 3.68 -5.16
CA ARG A 57 8.91 4.77 -5.05
C ARG A 57 8.38 5.87 -4.16
N MET A 58 9.06 6.09 -3.04
CA MET A 58 8.76 7.18 -2.11
C MET A 58 10.06 7.74 -1.54
N PRO A 59 10.10 9.04 -1.22
CA PRO A 59 11.27 9.59 -0.50
C PRO A 59 11.44 8.92 0.84
N GLY A 60 12.67 8.77 1.28
CA GLY A 60 12.97 8.08 2.51
C GLY A 60 12.86 6.57 2.33
N MET A 61 11.94 5.92 3.05
CA MET A 61 11.75 4.48 2.91
C MET A 61 10.87 4.19 1.70
N SER A 62 11.39 3.38 0.77
CA SER A 62 10.64 2.95 -0.40
C SER A 62 9.60 1.90 -0.04
N GLY A 63 8.68 1.63 -0.98
CA GLY A 63 7.70 0.56 -0.80
C GLY A 63 8.34 -0.81 -0.62
N LEU A 64 9.42 -1.09 -1.35
CA LEU A 64 10.15 -2.36 -1.19
C LEU A 64 10.77 -2.48 0.19
N GLU A 65 11.35 -1.39 0.68
CA GLU A 65 11.92 -1.38 2.02
C GLU A 65 10.86 -1.56 3.10
N LEU A 66 9.69 -0.94 2.90
CA LEU A 66 8.57 -1.12 3.83
C LEU A 66 8.11 -2.58 3.85
N GLN A 67 8.01 -3.22 2.70
CA GLN A 67 7.64 -4.62 2.64
C GLN A 67 8.64 -5.49 3.41
N GLN A 68 9.94 -5.21 3.25
CA GLN A 68 10.97 -5.94 3.98
C GLN A 68 10.82 -5.76 5.48
N GLN A 69 10.52 -4.54 5.94
CA GLN A 69 10.28 -4.28 7.35
C GLN A 69 9.09 -5.07 7.89
N LEU A 70 8.02 -5.14 7.12
CA LEU A 70 6.84 -5.91 7.51
C LEU A 70 7.15 -7.40 7.59
N ASN A 71 7.92 -7.92 6.64
CA ASN A 71 8.35 -9.32 6.65
C ASN A 71 9.19 -9.62 7.88
N LEU A 72 10.13 -8.73 8.25
CA LEU A 72 10.96 -8.90 9.42
C LEU A 72 10.15 -8.89 10.71
N ARG A 73 9.05 -8.18 10.75
CA ARG A 73 8.15 -8.14 11.91
C ARG A 73 7.18 -9.32 11.95
N GLY A 74 7.23 -10.20 10.95
CA GLY A 74 6.32 -11.32 10.86
C GLY A 74 4.89 -10.91 10.51
N ALA A 75 4.71 -9.72 9.93
CA ALA A 75 3.39 -9.25 9.55
C ALA A 75 2.88 -10.02 8.34
N VAL A 76 1.65 -10.51 8.44
CA VAL A 76 0.99 -11.22 7.34
C VAL A 76 -0.13 -10.34 6.84
N ILE A 77 0.17 -9.55 5.81
CA ILE A 77 -0.78 -8.61 5.23
C ILE A 77 -0.67 -8.65 3.70
N PRO A 78 -1.79 -8.81 2.99
CA PRO A 78 -1.77 -8.75 1.54
C PRO A 78 -1.30 -7.37 1.06
N VAL A 79 -0.40 -7.34 0.08
CA VAL A 79 0.18 -6.11 -0.44
C VAL A 79 -0.09 -6.01 -1.93
N ILE A 80 -0.61 -4.87 -2.36
CA ILE A 80 -0.74 -4.52 -3.77
C ILE A 80 0.19 -3.33 -4.02
N PHE A 81 1.13 -3.50 -4.94
CA PHE A 81 2.06 -2.43 -5.26
C PHE A 81 1.50 -1.51 -6.32
N MET A 82 1.69 -0.19 -6.13
CA MET A 82 1.40 0.81 -7.14
C MET A 82 2.71 1.17 -7.84
N THR A 83 2.69 1.18 -9.17
CA THR A 83 3.91 1.43 -9.94
C THR A 83 3.71 2.54 -10.94
N GLY A 84 4.73 3.37 -11.14
CA GLY A 84 4.82 4.23 -12.31
C GLY A 84 5.26 3.41 -13.52
N HIS A 85 5.24 4.04 -14.70
CA HIS A 85 5.52 3.34 -15.95
C HIS A 85 6.90 2.67 -15.97
N GLY A 86 7.91 3.32 -15.40
CA GLY A 86 9.27 2.79 -15.39
C GLY A 86 9.55 1.80 -14.25
N ASP A 87 8.56 1.49 -13.41
CA ASP A 87 8.77 0.70 -12.20
C ASP A 87 8.30 -0.75 -12.30
N ILE A 88 7.87 -1.19 -13.48
CA ILE A 88 7.35 -2.55 -13.64
C ILE A 88 8.38 -3.63 -13.26
N PRO A 89 9.66 -3.54 -13.66
CA PRO A 89 10.64 -4.54 -13.20
C PRO A 89 10.78 -4.59 -11.69
N MET A 90 10.70 -3.44 -11.02
CA MET A 90 10.75 -3.38 -9.55
C MET A 90 9.52 -4.04 -8.94
N ALA A 91 8.35 -3.85 -9.56
CA ALA A 91 7.11 -4.47 -9.09
C ALA A 91 7.19 -6.00 -9.19
N VAL A 92 7.73 -6.52 -10.29
CA VAL A 92 7.90 -7.96 -10.46
C VAL A 92 8.82 -8.52 -9.38
N GLU A 93 9.94 -7.83 -9.11
CA GLU A 93 10.85 -8.24 -8.05
C GLU A 93 10.14 -8.23 -6.69
N ALA A 94 9.34 -7.19 -6.43
CA ALA A 94 8.60 -7.09 -5.17
C ALA A 94 7.60 -8.23 -4.99
N MET A 95 6.94 -8.64 -6.06
CA MET A 95 6.00 -9.76 -6.01
C MET A 95 6.70 -11.07 -5.66
N GLN A 96 7.93 -11.24 -6.09
CA GLN A 96 8.73 -12.42 -5.73
C GLN A 96 9.08 -12.44 -4.24
N HIS A 97 8.95 -11.31 -3.55
CA HIS A 97 9.19 -11.16 -2.12
C HIS A 97 7.90 -11.05 -1.31
N ALA A 98 6.83 -11.71 -1.76
CA ALA A 98 5.53 -11.83 -1.07
C ALA A 98 4.55 -10.68 -1.33
N GLY A 99 4.74 -9.92 -2.40
CA GLY A 99 3.69 -9.04 -2.90
C GLY A 99 2.64 -9.85 -3.65
N PHE A 100 1.37 -9.48 -3.52
CA PHE A 100 0.28 -10.23 -4.16
C PHE A 100 -0.04 -9.75 -5.56
N ASP A 101 0.12 -8.45 -5.82
CA ASP A 101 -0.26 -7.89 -7.11
C ASP A 101 0.30 -6.47 -7.20
N PHE A 102 0.17 -5.86 -8.38
CA PHE A 102 0.53 -4.46 -8.54
C PHE A 102 -0.45 -3.75 -9.44
N LEU A 103 -0.57 -2.42 -9.26
CA LEU A 103 -1.37 -1.54 -10.08
C LEU A 103 -0.45 -0.52 -10.74
N GLN A 104 -0.62 -0.33 -12.04
CA GLN A 104 0.15 0.69 -12.76
C GLN A 104 -0.59 2.02 -12.72
N LYS A 105 0.13 3.09 -12.38
CA LYS A 105 -0.40 4.45 -12.43
C LYS A 105 -0.39 4.97 -13.88
N PRO A 106 -1.28 5.88 -14.27
CA PRO A 106 -2.38 6.41 -13.46
C PRO A 106 -3.58 5.48 -13.41
N PHE A 107 -4.40 5.63 -12.35
CA PHE A 107 -5.62 4.86 -12.20
C PHE A 107 -6.78 5.52 -12.92
N ARG A 108 -7.73 4.68 -13.33
CA ARG A 108 -9.00 5.15 -13.84
C ARG A 108 -10.13 4.55 -13.02
N ASP A 109 -11.15 5.34 -12.81
CA ASP A 109 -12.34 4.92 -12.09
C ASP A 109 -13.15 3.91 -12.90
#